data_2ec7fffff7089c8f7d0366be55811da7
#
_entry.id   2ec7fffff7089c8f7d0366be55811da7
#
_cell.length_a   1.000
_cell.length_b   1.000
_cell.length_c   1.000
_cell.angle_alpha   90.00
_cell.angle_beta   90.00
_cell.angle_gamma   90.00
#
_symmetry.space_group_name_H-M   'P 1'
#
loop_
_entity.id
_entity.type
_entity.pdbx_description
1 polymer ?
#
loop_
_entity_poly.entity_id
_entity_poly.type
_entity_poly.pdbx_seq_one_letter_code
_entity_poly.pdbx_strand_id
1 'polypeptide(L)'
;IFFVNAAGEHPDPYTSISVEDIENGKWKFNTMLSSNLAYSDDYIEKHLLHYVKELRKSGKYELTVWPYHAMLGGVGHALASCVEEAVFFHSIARHSQPDIHVKGDHPLTEHYSVLAPEVSTGPDGKPLRQRTESLFQKPMASEAIYGKLT
;
A
#
# COMPACT_ATOMS: atom_id res chain seq x y z
N ILE A 1 3.59 -10.83 -10.95
CA ILE A 1 3.45 -12.00 -10.04
C ILE A 1 2.00 -12.18 -9.57
N PHE A 2 1.30 -11.10 -9.18
CA PHE A 2 -0.04 -11.18 -8.57
C PHE A 2 -1.14 -11.63 -9.55
N PHE A 3 -1.03 -11.22 -10.81
CA PHE A 3 -1.98 -11.55 -11.88
C PHE A 3 -1.42 -12.57 -12.84
N VAL A 4 -2.30 -13.45 -13.34
CA VAL A 4 -2.01 -14.40 -14.41
C VAL A 4 -3.17 -14.45 -15.40
N ASN A 5 -2.86 -14.74 -16.67
CA ASN A 5 -3.85 -15.07 -17.69
C ASN A 5 -4.14 -16.59 -17.72
N ALA A 6 -4.98 -17.04 -18.66
CA ALA A 6 -5.33 -18.45 -18.80
C ALA A 6 -4.14 -19.37 -19.17
N ALA A 7 -3.07 -18.81 -19.75
CA ALA A 7 -1.82 -19.52 -20.05
C ALA A 7 -0.82 -19.53 -18.88
N GLY A 8 -1.14 -18.86 -17.77
CA GLY A 8 -0.24 -18.70 -16.62
C GLY A 8 0.80 -17.59 -16.79
N GLU A 9 0.66 -16.76 -17.82
CA GLU A 9 1.57 -15.64 -18.09
C GLU A 9 1.17 -14.42 -17.26
N HIS A 10 2.17 -13.61 -16.88
CA HIS A 10 1.97 -12.37 -16.14
C HIS A 10 1.78 -11.18 -17.09
N PRO A 11 1.03 -10.15 -16.68
CA PRO A 11 0.96 -8.91 -17.45
C PRO A 11 2.33 -8.23 -17.49
N ASP A 12 2.63 -7.62 -18.62
CA ASP A 12 3.84 -6.80 -18.77
C ASP A 12 3.79 -5.56 -17.86
N PRO A 13 4.96 -5.02 -17.47
CA PRO A 13 5.03 -3.72 -16.82
C PRO A 13 4.27 -2.64 -17.61
N TYR A 14 3.57 -1.77 -16.88
CA TYR A 14 2.73 -0.70 -17.40
C TYR A 14 1.43 -1.15 -18.09
N THR A 15 1.05 -2.42 -17.96
CA THR A 15 -0.29 -2.88 -18.36
C THR A 15 -1.33 -2.27 -17.41
N SER A 16 -2.34 -1.59 -17.98
CA SER A 16 -3.56 -1.22 -17.25
C SER A 16 -4.49 -2.41 -17.18
N ILE A 17 -5.07 -2.65 -16.01
CA ILE A 17 -6.05 -3.72 -15.77
C ILE A 17 -7.40 -3.07 -15.53
N SER A 18 -8.29 -3.25 -16.49
CA SER A 18 -9.65 -2.69 -16.44
C SER A 18 -10.62 -3.59 -15.68
N VAL A 19 -11.81 -3.06 -15.41
CA VAL A 19 -12.93 -3.85 -14.84
C VAL A 19 -13.28 -5.00 -15.78
N GLU A 20 -13.33 -4.73 -17.09
CA GLU A 20 -13.65 -5.71 -18.13
C GLU A 20 -12.60 -6.83 -18.21
N ASP A 21 -11.32 -6.51 -18.03
CA ASP A 21 -10.25 -7.51 -18.01
C ASP A 21 -10.43 -8.53 -16.87
N ILE A 22 -10.92 -8.08 -15.71
CA ILE A 22 -11.22 -8.97 -14.58
C ILE A 22 -12.54 -9.71 -14.82
N GLU A 23 -13.62 -9.03 -15.22
CA GLU A 23 -14.93 -9.66 -15.46
C GLU A 23 -14.88 -10.72 -16.55
N ASN A 24 -14.10 -10.50 -17.60
CA ASN A 24 -13.92 -11.47 -18.69
C ASN A 24 -12.87 -12.56 -18.37
N GLY A 25 -12.23 -12.51 -17.19
CA GLY A 25 -11.24 -13.49 -16.77
C GLY A 25 -9.93 -13.46 -17.55
N LYS A 26 -9.61 -12.36 -18.24
CA LYS A 26 -8.32 -12.14 -18.89
C LYS A 26 -7.18 -12.14 -17.87
N TRP A 27 -7.39 -11.45 -16.75
CA TRP A 27 -6.48 -11.45 -15.61
C TRP A 27 -7.18 -11.99 -14.38
N LYS A 28 -6.52 -12.91 -13.67
CA LYS A 28 -6.99 -13.55 -12.45
C LYS A 28 -5.91 -13.50 -11.39
N PHE A 29 -6.30 -13.78 -10.15
CA PHE A 29 -5.35 -13.95 -9.06
C PHE A 29 -4.45 -15.16 -9.32
N ASN A 30 -3.16 -15.00 -9.07
CA ASN A 30 -2.20 -16.09 -9.11
C ASN A 30 -2.28 -16.93 -7.82
N THR A 31 -2.97 -18.05 -7.87
CA THR A 31 -3.19 -18.94 -6.71
C THR A 31 -1.90 -19.53 -6.12
N MET A 32 -0.77 -19.45 -6.82
CA MET A 32 0.53 -19.83 -6.25
C MET A 32 0.94 -18.92 -5.08
N LEU A 33 0.31 -17.76 -4.93
CA LEU A 33 0.55 -16.83 -3.82
C LEU A 33 -0.38 -17.06 -2.62
N SER A 34 -1.33 -17.99 -2.69
CA SER A 34 -2.35 -18.20 -1.65
C SER A 34 -1.75 -18.46 -0.27
N SER A 35 -0.68 -19.24 -0.20
CA SER A 35 0.02 -19.53 1.06
C SER A 35 0.68 -18.33 1.72
N ASN A 36 0.92 -17.26 0.95
CA ASN A 36 1.59 -16.05 1.43
C ASN A 36 0.61 -14.95 1.85
N LEU A 37 -0.68 -15.15 1.59
CA LEU A 37 -1.74 -14.19 1.89
C LEU A 37 -2.67 -14.76 2.96
N ALA A 38 -3.10 -13.91 3.88
CA ALA A 38 -4.02 -14.29 4.96
C ALA A 38 -5.50 -14.30 4.54
N TYR A 39 -5.77 -14.49 3.25
CA TYR A 39 -7.11 -14.46 2.65
C TYR A 39 -7.33 -15.70 1.80
N SER A 40 -8.60 -16.13 1.66
CA SER A 40 -8.95 -17.19 0.73
C SER A 40 -8.89 -16.69 -0.72
N ASP A 41 -8.65 -17.61 -1.66
CA ASP A 41 -8.61 -17.28 -3.09
C ASP A 41 -9.93 -16.68 -3.57
N ASP A 42 -11.06 -17.20 -3.12
CA ASP A 42 -12.40 -16.67 -3.41
C ASP A 42 -12.57 -15.22 -2.92
N TYR A 43 -12.03 -14.90 -1.74
CA TYR A 43 -12.05 -13.53 -1.24
C TYR A 43 -11.19 -12.61 -2.11
N ILE A 44 -10.00 -13.06 -2.48
CA ILE A 44 -9.06 -12.26 -3.31
C ILE A 44 -9.66 -12.01 -4.69
N GLU A 45 -10.24 -13.01 -5.34
CA GLU A 45 -10.89 -12.85 -6.66
C GLU A 45 -12.05 -11.83 -6.59
N LYS A 46 -12.90 -11.93 -5.57
CA LYS A 46 -13.96 -10.94 -5.35
C LYS A 46 -13.40 -9.55 -5.06
N HIS A 47 -12.28 -9.50 -4.31
CA HIS A 47 -11.63 -8.23 -3.98
C HIS A 47 -11.02 -7.58 -5.22
N LEU A 48 -10.42 -8.32 -6.14
CA LEU A 48 -9.88 -7.77 -7.39
C LEU A 48 -10.96 -7.02 -8.17
N LEU A 49 -12.11 -7.65 -8.35
CA LEU A 49 -13.23 -7.01 -9.06
C LEU A 49 -13.76 -5.78 -8.30
N HIS A 50 -13.90 -5.89 -6.98
CA HIS A 50 -14.28 -4.76 -6.13
C HIS A 50 -13.27 -3.61 -6.27
N TYR A 51 -11.98 -3.92 -6.19
CA TYR A 51 -10.90 -2.95 -6.24
C TYR A 51 -10.89 -2.14 -7.54
N VAL A 52 -10.92 -2.79 -8.70
CA VAL A 52 -10.91 -2.10 -9.99
C VAL A 52 -12.20 -1.29 -10.22
N LYS A 53 -13.35 -1.74 -9.67
CA LYS A 53 -14.61 -0.98 -9.70
C LYS A 53 -14.54 0.29 -8.86
N GLU A 54 -13.99 0.20 -7.65
CA GLU A 54 -13.84 1.37 -6.78
C GLU A 54 -12.80 2.37 -7.34
N LEU A 55 -11.69 1.90 -7.94
CA LEU A 55 -10.76 2.77 -8.65
C LEU A 55 -11.45 3.52 -9.79
N ARG A 56 -12.21 2.82 -10.64
CA ARG A 56 -12.99 3.45 -11.73
C ARG A 56 -13.98 4.49 -11.20
N LYS A 57 -14.69 4.17 -10.15
CA LYS A 57 -15.64 5.07 -9.49
C LYS A 57 -14.98 6.33 -8.94
N SER A 58 -13.75 6.21 -8.44
CA SER A 58 -12.97 7.34 -7.94
C SER A 58 -12.56 8.32 -9.05
N GLY A 59 -12.50 7.86 -10.30
CA GLY A 59 -12.12 8.65 -11.47
C GLY A 59 -10.66 9.08 -11.50
N LYS A 60 -9.79 8.50 -10.66
CA LYS A 60 -8.39 8.91 -10.55
C LYS A 60 -7.50 8.23 -11.60
N TYR A 61 -7.50 6.89 -11.65
CA TYR A 61 -6.66 6.07 -12.53
C TYR A 61 -7.16 4.64 -12.56
N GLU A 62 -6.70 3.85 -13.55
CA GLU A 62 -6.89 2.41 -13.60
C GLU A 62 -5.75 1.69 -12.88
N LEU A 63 -6.00 0.48 -12.39
CA LEU A 63 -4.96 -0.36 -11.80
C LEU A 63 -3.86 -0.62 -12.83
N THR A 64 -2.67 -0.15 -12.55
CA THR A 64 -1.52 -0.28 -13.45
C THR A 64 -0.47 -1.20 -12.83
N VAL A 65 0.02 -2.16 -13.62
CA VAL A 65 1.12 -3.03 -13.21
C VAL A 65 2.44 -2.28 -13.33
N TRP A 66 3.12 -2.13 -12.19
CA TRP A 66 4.42 -1.48 -12.13
C TRP A 66 5.56 -2.51 -12.14
N PRO A 67 6.72 -2.20 -12.74
CA PRO A 67 7.91 -3.00 -12.53
C PRO A 67 8.34 -2.91 -11.05
N TYR A 68 9.18 -3.84 -10.61
CA TYR A 68 9.73 -3.77 -9.25
C TYR A 68 10.44 -2.43 -9.04
N HIS A 69 10.03 -1.70 -8.03
CA HIS A 69 10.59 -0.40 -7.68
C HIS A 69 10.54 -0.18 -6.16
N ALA A 70 11.27 0.79 -5.67
CA ALA A 70 11.29 1.18 -4.26
C ALA A 70 11.43 -0.02 -3.28
N MET A 71 12.23 -1.02 -3.67
CA MET A 71 12.48 -2.21 -2.86
C MET A 71 13.19 -1.83 -1.57
N LEU A 72 12.67 -2.31 -0.44
CA LEU A 72 13.23 -2.01 0.89
C LEU A 72 14.73 -2.36 0.95
N GLY A 73 15.54 -1.41 1.37
CA GLY A 73 17.00 -1.54 1.40
C GLY A 73 17.70 -1.27 0.06
N GLY A 74 16.96 -1.07 -1.02
CA GLY A 74 17.52 -0.70 -2.32
C GLY A 74 17.64 0.81 -2.51
N VAL A 75 18.40 1.22 -3.52
CA VAL A 75 18.61 2.64 -3.88
C VAL A 75 17.31 3.36 -4.20
N GLY A 76 16.31 2.67 -4.76
CA GLY A 76 14.99 3.26 -5.05
C GLY A 76 14.12 3.54 -3.81
N HIS A 77 14.49 2.98 -2.66
CA HIS A 77 13.82 3.23 -1.37
C HIS A 77 14.61 4.22 -0.50
N ALA A 78 15.86 4.51 -0.84
CA ALA A 78 16.69 5.44 -0.10
C ALA A 78 16.16 6.89 -0.26
N LEU A 79 16.35 7.69 0.77
CA LEU A 79 16.16 9.13 0.67
C LEU A 79 17.20 9.74 -0.28
N ALA A 80 16.83 10.77 -1.00
CA ALA A 80 17.81 11.58 -1.72
C ALA A 80 18.81 12.19 -0.72
N SER A 81 20.10 12.22 -1.07
CA SER A 81 21.18 12.59 -0.15
C SER A 81 20.94 13.92 0.56
N CYS A 82 20.44 14.93 -0.15
CA CYS A 82 20.14 16.23 0.47
C CYS A 82 18.99 16.17 1.50
N VAL A 83 18.03 15.23 1.31
CA VAL A 83 16.94 15.02 2.27
C VAL A 83 17.46 14.24 3.49
N GLU A 84 18.29 13.22 3.25
CA GLU A 84 18.91 12.45 4.33
C GLU A 84 19.74 13.35 5.25
N GLU A 85 20.59 14.21 4.66
CA GLU A 85 21.39 15.17 5.40
C GLU A 85 20.51 16.13 6.21
N ALA A 86 19.44 16.66 5.61
CA ALA A 86 18.52 17.55 6.31
C ALA A 86 17.81 16.84 7.49
N VAL A 87 17.39 15.60 7.32
CA VAL A 87 16.79 14.78 8.39
C VAL A 87 17.80 14.54 9.51
N PHE A 88 19.05 14.24 9.18
CA PHE A 88 20.13 14.03 10.15
C PHE A 88 20.35 15.29 11.00
N PHE A 89 20.58 16.46 10.40
CA PHE A 89 20.79 17.71 11.13
C PHE A 89 19.55 18.14 11.91
N HIS A 90 18.35 17.91 11.36
CA HIS A 90 17.11 18.16 12.08
C HIS A 90 17.03 17.31 13.38
N SER A 91 17.39 16.03 13.29
CA SER A 91 17.40 15.11 14.45
C SER A 91 18.37 15.57 15.53
N ILE A 92 19.57 16.03 15.14
CA ILE A 92 20.55 16.62 16.07
C ILE A 92 19.97 17.87 16.74
N ALA A 93 19.45 18.81 15.95
CA ALA A 93 18.93 20.08 16.46
C ALA A 93 17.74 19.88 17.43
N ARG A 94 16.96 18.85 17.22
CA ARG A 94 15.80 18.52 18.07
C ARG A 94 16.09 17.53 19.18
N HIS A 95 17.32 17.01 19.27
CA HIS A 95 17.70 15.95 20.20
C HIS A 95 16.74 14.74 20.16
N SER A 96 16.27 14.36 18.96
CA SER A 96 15.31 13.26 18.76
C SER A 96 15.61 12.45 17.52
N GLN A 97 15.31 11.16 17.55
CA GLN A 97 15.37 10.33 16.34
C GLN A 97 14.24 10.70 15.37
N PRO A 98 14.45 10.54 14.05
CA PRO A 98 13.40 10.71 13.07
C PRO A 98 12.31 9.66 13.29
N ASP A 99 11.05 10.05 13.13
CA ASP A 99 9.93 9.13 13.13
C ASP A 99 9.62 8.74 11.69
N ILE A 100 9.86 7.46 11.35
CA ILE A 100 9.73 6.93 9.99
C ILE A 100 8.50 6.06 9.90
N HIS A 101 7.53 6.49 9.09
CA HIS A 101 6.32 5.74 8.81
C HIS A 101 6.38 5.10 7.43
N VAL A 102 6.28 3.77 7.39
CA VAL A 102 6.23 3.00 6.14
C VAL A 102 4.77 2.85 5.73
N LYS A 103 4.45 3.25 4.50
CA LYS A 103 3.15 3.01 3.87
C LYS A 103 3.19 1.79 2.96
N GLY A 104 2.01 1.28 2.55
CA GLY A 104 1.93 0.20 1.56
C GLY A 104 2.15 -1.19 2.16
N ASP A 105 1.76 -1.40 3.40
CA ASP A 105 1.90 -2.66 4.12
C ASP A 105 0.71 -3.63 3.90
N HIS A 106 -0.35 -3.18 3.24
CA HIS A 106 -1.50 -4.04 2.93
C HIS A 106 -1.40 -4.60 1.51
N PRO A 107 -1.41 -5.94 1.32
CA PRO A 107 -1.14 -6.57 0.02
C PRO A 107 -2.27 -6.41 -1.01
N LEU A 108 -3.48 -6.02 -0.60
CA LEU A 108 -4.66 -5.96 -1.44
C LEU A 108 -5.09 -4.54 -1.82
N THR A 109 -4.28 -3.53 -1.52
CA THR A 109 -4.57 -2.14 -1.90
C THR A 109 -3.30 -1.33 -2.09
N GLU A 110 -3.34 -0.37 -2.99
CA GLU A 110 -2.24 0.58 -3.20
C GLU A 110 -2.32 1.73 -2.20
N HIS A 111 -1.16 2.29 -1.88
CA HIS A 111 -1.02 3.43 -0.99
C HIS A 111 -0.17 4.52 -1.65
N TYR A 112 -0.78 5.38 -2.43
CA TYR A 112 -0.10 6.57 -2.92
C TYR A 112 0.05 7.62 -1.81
N SER A 113 -0.95 7.71 -0.94
CA SER A 113 -0.90 8.55 0.26
C SER A 113 -0.50 7.73 1.50
N VAL A 114 0.17 8.37 2.46
CA VAL A 114 0.37 7.82 3.82
C VAL A 114 -0.91 7.89 4.66
N LEU A 115 -1.85 8.77 4.30
CA LEU A 115 -3.06 9.04 5.09
C LEU A 115 -4.16 8.01 4.86
N ALA A 116 -4.27 7.45 3.66
CA ALA A 116 -5.28 6.48 3.31
C ALA A 116 -4.86 5.63 2.11
N PRO A 117 -5.33 4.37 2.02
CA PRO A 117 -5.19 3.56 0.81
C PRO A 117 -6.11 4.08 -0.28
N GLU A 118 -5.87 3.63 -1.50
CA GLU A 118 -6.69 4.01 -2.64
C GLU A 118 -8.10 3.42 -2.56
N VAL A 119 -8.21 2.19 -2.06
CA VAL A 119 -9.47 1.54 -1.71
C VAL A 119 -9.37 1.04 -0.27
N SER A 120 -10.23 1.54 0.59
CA SER A 120 -10.17 1.27 2.04
C SER A 120 -11.06 0.10 2.49
N THR A 121 -11.87 -0.45 1.59
CA THR A 121 -12.83 -1.51 1.92
C THR A 121 -12.63 -2.77 1.10
N GLY A 122 -12.94 -3.90 1.70
CA GLY A 122 -13.02 -5.19 1.01
C GLY A 122 -14.35 -5.40 0.27
N PRO A 123 -14.51 -6.52 -0.46
CA PRO A 123 -15.73 -6.85 -1.18
C PRO A 123 -16.94 -7.12 -0.25
N ASP A 124 -16.68 -7.34 1.02
CA ASP A 124 -17.67 -7.52 2.08
C ASP A 124 -18.07 -6.19 2.75
N GLY A 125 -17.57 -5.06 2.24
CA GLY A 125 -17.83 -3.72 2.76
C GLY A 125 -17.08 -3.39 4.07
N LYS A 126 -16.24 -4.32 4.58
CA LYS A 126 -15.46 -4.07 5.79
C LYS A 126 -14.19 -3.30 5.48
N PRO A 127 -13.71 -2.47 6.41
CA PRO A 127 -12.43 -1.81 6.28
C PRO A 127 -11.28 -2.83 6.12
N LEU A 128 -10.38 -2.56 5.18
CA LEU A 128 -9.09 -3.25 5.10
C LEU A 128 -8.23 -2.76 6.26
N ARG A 129 -7.76 -3.69 7.11
CA ARG A 129 -6.93 -3.36 8.27
C ARG A 129 -5.58 -2.83 7.84
N GLN A 130 -5.19 -1.68 8.35
CA GLN A 130 -3.92 -1.02 8.04
C GLN A 130 -3.12 -0.78 9.30
N ARG A 131 -1.80 -0.95 9.22
CA ARG A 131 -0.89 -0.63 10.33
C ARG A 131 -0.83 0.86 10.63
N THR A 132 -0.91 1.68 9.59
CA THR A 132 -0.85 3.14 9.69
C THR A 132 -2.03 3.76 10.43
N GLU A 133 -3.21 3.12 10.46
CA GLU A 133 -4.35 3.63 11.24
C GLU A 133 -4.04 3.76 12.74
N SER A 134 -3.19 2.88 13.28
CA SER A 134 -2.79 2.93 14.69
C SER A 134 -1.88 4.13 15.02
N LEU A 135 -1.25 4.74 14.03
CA LEU A 135 -0.33 5.88 14.22
C LEU A 135 -1.09 7.19 14.40
N PHE A 136 -2.20 7.35 13.67
CA PHE A 136 -3.05 8.54 13.78
C PHE A 136 -4.07 8.45 14.92
N GLN A 137 -4.29 7.24 15.47
CA GLN A 137 -5.17 7.02 16.63
C GLN A 137 -4.44 7.16 17.98
N LYS A 138 -3.12 7.29 18.01
CA LYS A 138 -2.44 7.67 19.26
C LYS A 138 -2.83 9.11 19.58
N PRO A 139 -3.48 9.38 20.73
CA PRO A 139 -3.65 10.75 21.18
C PRO A 139 -2.26 11.37 21.22
N MET A 140 -2.11 12.54 20.62
CA MET A 140 -0.87 13.28 20.75
C MET A 140 -0.63 13.45 22.25
N ALA A 141 0.37 12.75 22.76
CA ALA A 141 0.80 12.86 24.15
C ALA A 141 1.49 14.23 24.32
N SER A 142 0.73 15.32 24.14
CA SER A 142 1.19 16.68 24.36
C SER A 142 1.24 17.04 25.85
N GLU A 143 0.71 16.18 26.74
CA GLU A 143 0.67 16.49 28.17
C GLU A 143 1.75 15.81 29.02
N ALA A 144 2.50 14.84 28.49
CA ALA A 144 3.46 14.08 29.30
C ALA A 144 4.87 14.68 29.36
N ILE A 145 5.19 15.71 28.59
CA ILE A 145 6.56 16.27 28.51
C ILE A 145 6.76 17.53 29.36
N TYR A 146 5.70 18.24 29.71
CA TYR A 146 5.80 19.47 30.51
C TYR A 146 5.62 19.28 32.00
N GLY A 147 5.37 18.07 32.50
CA GLY A 147 5.09 17.79 33.93
C GLY A 147 6.29 17.40 34.81
N LYS A 148 7.53 17.45 34.32
CA LYS A 148 8.73 17.04 35.08
C LYS A 148 9.90 18.01 35.05
N LEU A 149 9.62 19.29 35.08
CA LEU A 149 10.63 20.34 35.30
C LEU A 149 10.06 21.37 36.31
N THR A 150 9.76 20.95 37.49
CA THR A 150 9.70 21.76 38.72
C THR A 150 10.28 20.97 39.85
#